data_7e6005e9daf9bab6faecec5f75c169b3
#
_entry.id   7e6005e9daf9bab6faecec5f75c169b3
#
_cell.length_a   1.000
_cell.length_b   1.000
_cell.length_c   1.000
_cell.angle_alpha   90.00
_cell.angle_beta   90.00
_cell.angle_gamma   90.00
#
_symmetry.space_group_name_H-M   'P 1'
#
loop_
_entity.id
_entity.type
_entity.pdbx_description
1 polymer ?
#
loop_
_entity_poly.entity_id
_entity_poly.type
_entity_poly.pdbx_seq_one_letter_code
_entity_poly.pdbx_strand_id
1 'polypeptide(L)'
;MLGGVQVYITDESGWGNGSLAFAATLGTWLSGMIAPAIGRLADRFGPRWLMPFGLVVAGIAFFVIAGSNSVVMFYGGYVVGRAVSNPVLVGLVPRTAAVNFFRTRRNMALALVSTFRPIAGAINIQIISLIAAHQGWRAAYRYLGVLSLVLILPVMLFVRRRPEDI
;
A
#
# COMPACT_ATOMS: atom_id res chain seq x y z
N MET A 1 -2.32 7.51 -2.31
CA MET A 1 -1.10 7.81 -1.56
C MET A 1 -0.57 9.22 -1.80
N LEU A 2 -0.52 9.75 -3.01
CA LEU A 2 -0.12 11.16 -3.27
C LEU A 2 -1.28 12.14 -3.12
N GLY A 3 -2.51 11.76 -3.40
CA GLY A 3 -3.63 12.68 -3.59
C GLY A 3 -3.96 13.65 -2.44
N GLY A 4 -3.65 13.29 -1.19
CA GLY A 4 -3.88 14.19 -0.05
C GLY A 4 -2.65 14.98 0.41
N VAL A 5 -1.46 14.68 -0.13
CA VAL A 5 -0.18 15.23 0.34
C VAL A 5 0.58 15.94 -0.77
N GLN A 6 0.16 15.78 -2.03
CA GLN A 6 0.87 16.29 -3.20
C GLN A 6 1.06 17.82 -3.16
N VAL A 7 0.05 18.56 -2.74
CA VAL A 7 0.10 20.02 -2.63
C VAL A 7 1.16 20.42 -1.60
N TYR A 8 1.16 19.80 -0.43
CA TYR A 8 2.13 20.10 0.64
C TYR A 8 3.56 19.75 0.25
N ILE A 9 3.77 18.67 -0.52
CA ILE A 9 5.10 18.32 -1.05
C ILE A 9 5.57 19.39 -2.03
N THR A 10 4.70 19.81 -2.96
CA THR A 10 5.05 20.82 -3.97
C THR A 10 5.38 22.16 -3.32
N ASP A 11 4.59 22.59 -2.34
CA ASP A 11 4.76 23.87 -1.65
C ASP A 11 6.04 23.90 -0.81
N GLU A 12 6.36 22.81 -0.10
CA GLU A 12 7.52 22.77 0.80
C GLU A 12 8.84 22.42 0.08
N SER A 13 8.80 21.51 -0.89
CA SER A 13 10.01 21.02 -1.56
C SER A 13 10.31 21.71 -2.89
N GLY A 14 9.36 22.43 -3.46
CA GLY A 14 9.47 23.04 -4.80
C GLY A 14 9.45 22.01 -5.95
N TRP A 15 9.14 20.75 -5.67
CA TRP A 15 9.10 19.72 -6.71
C TRP A 15 7.84 19.85 -7.55
N GLY A 16 8.00 19.89 -8.86
CA GLY A 16 6.88 20.07 -9.78
C GLY A 16 5.85 18.92 -9.70
N ASN A 17 4.58 19.29 -9.82
CA ASN A 17 3.48 18.31 -9.86
C ASN A 17 3.66 17.22 -10.93
N GLY A 18 4.28 17.55 -12.06
CA GLY A 18 4.61 16.60 -13.12
C GLY A 18 5.57 15.50 -12.67
N SER A 19 6.60 15.87 -11.88
CA SER A 19 7.56 14.92 -11.33
C SER A 19 6.85 13.92 -10.40
N LEU A 20 6.01 14.40 -9.49
CA LEU A 20 5.26 13.54 -8.56
C LEU A 20 4.29 12.62 -9.30
N ALA A 21 3.59 13.13 -10.32
CA ALA A 21 2.71 12.34 -11.17
C ALA A 21 3.48 11.27 -11.96
N PHE A 22 4.68 11.60 -12.46
CA PHE A 22 5.55 10.66 -13.17
C PHE A 22 6.03 9.53 -12.25
N ALA A 23 6.42 9.83 -11.00
CA ALA A 23 6.75 8.80 -10.01
C ALA A 23 5.57 7.84 -9.76
N ALA A 24 4.35 8.38 -9.68
CA ALA A 24 3.14 7.58 -9.49
C ALA A 24 2.87 6.65 -10.69
N THR A 25 3.07 7.16 -11.90
CA THR A 25 2.92 6.40 -13.15
C THR A 25 3.96 5.29 -13.24
N LEU A 26 5.25 5.60 -13.02
CA LEU A 26 6.32 4.61 -12.99
C LEU A 26 6.06 3.50 -11.96
N GLY A 27 5.67 3.86 -10.74
CA GLY A 27 5.34 2.88 -9.71
C GLY A 27 4.18 1.98 -10.09
N THR A 28 3.18 2.51 -10.80
CA THR A 28 2.04 1.72 -11.29
C THR A 28 2.45 0.79 -12.44
N TRP A 29 3.25 1.26 -13.38
CA TRP A 29 3.80 0.46 -14.46
C TRP A 29 4.65 -0.71 -13.93
N LEU A 30 5.57 -0.42 -13.05
CA LEU A 30 6.43 -1.42 -12.42
C LEU A 30 5.61 -2.44 -11.61
N SER A 31 4.55 -1.98 -10.92
CA SER A 31 3.59 -2.84 -10.24
C SER A 31 2.92 -3.83 -11.20
N GLY A 32 2.52 -3.38 -12.38
CA GLY A 32 1.95 -4.25 -13.41
C GLY A 32 2.94 -5.30 -13.92
N MET A 33 4.19 -4.91 -14.14
CA MET A 33 5.25 -5.83 -14.58
C MET A 33 5.59 -6.89 -13.53
N ILE A 34 5.58 -6.53 -12.25
CA ILE A 34 5.90 -7.44 -11.14
C ILE A 34 4.69 -8.31 -10.74
N ALA A 35 3.47 -7.90 -11.08
CA ALA A 35 2.24 -8.60 -10.68
C ALA A 35 2.24 -10.11 -10.99
N PRO A 36 2.71 -10.61 -12.16
CA PRO A 36 2.78 -12.05 -12.42
C PRO A 36 3.75 -12.80 -11.49
N ALA A 37 4.85 -12.16 -11.09
CA ALA A 37 5.79 -12.73 -10.12
C ALA A 37 5.17 -12.80 -8.72
N ILE A 38 4.49 -11.72 -8.30
CA ILE A 38 3.75 -11.68 -7.04
C ILE A 38 2.63 -12.73 -7.03
N GLY A 39 1.95 -12.95 -8.16
CA GLY A 39 0.93 -14.00 -8.30
C GLY A 39 1.51 -15.39 -7.99
N ARG A 40 2.63 -15.74 -8.62
CA ARG A 40 3.32 -17.02 -8.37
C ARG A 40 3.79 -17.16 -6.91
N LEU A 41 4.27 -16.07 -6.30
CA LEU A 41 4.60 -16.06 -4.88
C LEU A 41 3.37 -16.26 -3.99
N ALA A 42 2.24 -15.65 -4.34
CA ALA A 42 0.99 -15.80 -3.63
C ALA A 42 0.46 -17.24 -3.66
N ASP A 43 0.60 -17.90 -4.81
CA ASP A 43 0.23 -19.31 -4.98
C ASP A 43 1.15 -20.25 -4.17
N ARG A 44 2.45 -19.92 -4.12
CA ARG A 44 3.45 -20.74 -3.42
C ARG A 44 3.45 -20.57 -1.91
N PHE A 45 3.46 -19.33 -1.42
CA PHE A 45 3.61 -18.99 0.00
C PHE A 45 2.28 -18.67 0.68
N GLY A 46 1.25 -18.36 -0.10
CA GLY A 46 -0.08 -17.99 0.39
C GLY A 46 -0.15 -16.54 0.89
N PRO A 47 -1.39 -16.04 1.08
CA PRO A 47 -1.63 -14.65 1.48
C PRO A 47 -1.10 -14.32 2.88
N ARG A 48 -1.06 -15.32 3.78
CA ARG A 48 -0.62 -15.16 5.17
C ARG A 48 0.80 -14.60 5.32
N TRP A 49 1.71 -15.00 4.44
CA TRP A 49 3.11 -14.55 4.47
C TRP A 49 3.35 -13.35 3.56
N LEU A 50 2.65 -13.31 2.45
CA LEU A 50 2.88 -12.28 1.45
C LEU A 50 2.32 -10.92 1.88
N MET A 51 1.17 -10.87 2.58
CA MET A 51 0.61 -9.61 3.07
C MET A 51 1.50 -8.92 4.11
N PRO A 52 2.00 -9.60 5.17
CA PRO A 52 2.98 -9.01 6.09
C PRO A 52 4.25 -8.54 5.39
N PHE A 53 4.79 -9.32 4.45
CA PHE A 53 5.93 -8.91 3.64
C PHE A 53 5.65 -7.59 2.88
N GLY A 54 4.49 -7.48 2.24
CA GLY A 54 4.08 -6.24 1.57
C GLY A 54 3.94 -5.06 2.52
N LEU A 55 3.47 -5.28 3.76
CA LEU A 55 3.38 -4.25 4.80
C LEU A 55 4.76 -3.79 5.27
N VAL A 56 5.71 -4.70 5.44
CA VAL A 56 7.11 -4.36 5.77
C VAL A 56 7.73 -3.51 4.68
N VAL A 57 7.62 -3.94 3.41
CA VAL A 57 8.14 -3.18 2.27
C VAL A 57 7.50 -1.80 2.17
N ALA A 58 6.18 -1.71 2.35
CA ALA A 58 5.46 -0.44 2.35
C ALA A 58 5.91 0.46 3.50
N GLY A 59 6.06 -0.09 4.71
CA GLY A 59 6.55 0.63 5.89
C GLY A 59 7.95 1.22 5.67
N ILE A 60 8.89 0.40 5.21
CA ILE A 60 10.25 0.86 4.88
C ILE A 60 10.20 1.95 3.81
N ALA A 61 9.44 1.76 2.74
CA ALA A 61 9.30 2.75 1.67
C ALA A 61 8.75 4.08 2.20
N PHE A 62 7.76 4.07 3.09
CA PHE A 62 7.22 5.28 3.71
C PHE A 62 8.26 5.99 4.59
N PHE A 63 9.08 5.27 5.35
CA PHE A 63 10.17 5.87 6.13
C PHE A 63 11.25 6.47 5.22
N VAL A 64 11.62 5.80 4.13
CA VAL A 64 12.56 6.34 3.14
C VAL A 64 12.02 7.63 2.52
N ILE A 65 10.74 7.66 2.15
CA ILE A 65 10.08 8.86 1.62
C ILE A 65 10.09 9.97 2.68
N ALA A 66 9.73 9.68 3.92
CA ALA A 66 9.71 10.65 5.01
C ALA A 66 11.09 11.27 5.31
N GLY A 67 12.16 10.49 5.11
CA GLY A 67 13.55 10.94 5.26
C GLY A 67 14.16 11.52 3.99
N SER A 68 13.44 11.59 2.87
CA SER A 68 14.00 12.02 1.59
C SER A 68 14.33 13.53 1.58
N ASN A 69 15.58 13.84 1.22
CA ASN A 69 16.05 15.21 1.00
C ASN A 69 16.30 15.51 -0.49
N SER A 70 16.11 14.50 -1.35
CA SER A 70 16.28 14.65 -2.81
C SER A 70 15.13 13.97 -3.54
N VAL A 71 14.82 14.49 -4.73
CA VAL A 71 13.80 13.92 -5.64
C VAL A 71 14.12 12.46 -5.96
N VAL A 72 15.39 12.11 -6.17
CA VAL A 72 15.82 10.76 -6.52
C VAL A 72 15.52 9.78 -5.39
N MET A 73 15.80 10.14 -4.15
CA MET A 73 15.50 9.31 -2.97
C MET A 73 13.99 9.12 -2.79
N PHE A 74 13.21 10.20 -3.01
CA PHE A 74 11.75 10.13 -3.01
C PHE A 74 11.23 9.17 -4.08
N TYR A 75 11.74 9.27 -5.32
CA TYR A 75 11.38 8.38 -6.42
C TYR A 75 11.69 6.92 -6.09
N GLY A 76 12.90 6.63 -5.58
CA GLY A 76 13.29 5.28 -5.19
C GLY A 76 12.33 4.68 -4.18
N GLY A 77 12.07 5.38 -3.07
CA GLY A 77 11.12 4.94 -2.05
C GLY A 77 9.70 4.78 -2.59
N TYR A 78 9.21 5.76 -3.33
CA TYR A 78 7.85 5.78 -3.84
C TYR A 78 7.60 4.70 -4.90
N VAL A 79 8.46 4.59 -5.90
CA VAL A 79 8.32 3.65 -7.02
C VAL A 79 8.44 2.22 -6.53
N VAL A 80 9.48 1.91 -5.74
CA VAL A 80 9.68 0.56 -5.18
C VAL A 80 8.57 0.18 -4.22
N GLY A 81 8.23 1.08 -3.29
CA GLY A 81 7.15 0.85 -2.34
C GLY A 81 5.82 0.58 -3.04
N ARG A 82 5.47 1.39 -4.05
CA ARG A 82 4.24 1.23 -4.81
C ARG A 82 4.24 -0.02 -5.69
N ALA A 83 5.37 -0.35 -6.32
CA ALA A 83 5.50 -1.52 -7.17
C ALA A 83 5.18 -2.82 -6.43
N VAL A 84 5.68 -2.96 -5.20
CA VAL A 84 5.47 -4.16 -4.38
C VAL A 84 4.14 -4.10 -3.63
N SER A 85 3.83 -2.99 -2.95
CA SER A 85 2.65 -2.91 -2.10
C SER A 85 1.34 -2.91 -2.88
N ASN A 86 1.30 -2.38 -4.09
CA ASN A 86 0.06 -2.32 -4.87
C ASN A 86 -0.50 -3.72 -5.22
N PRO A 87 0.24 -4.65 -5.84
CA PRO A 87 -0.27 -5.99 -6.10
C PRO A 87 -0.47 -6.81 -4.82
N VAL A 88 0.38 -6.63 -3.80
CA VAL A 88 0.34 -7.42 -2.56
C VAL A 88 -0.79 -6.98 -1.63
N LEU A 89 -0.96 -5.68 -1.40
CA LEU A 89 -1.89 -5.17 -0.37
C LEU A 89 -3.23 -4.70 -0.94
N VAL A 90 -3.25 -4.29 -2.22
CA VAL A 90 -4.40 -3.61 -2.81
C VAL A 90 -5.07 -4.44 -3.90
N GLY A 91 -4.28 -5.14 -4.70
CA GLY A 91 -4.76 -5.80 -5.91
C GLY A 91 -5.04 -7.28 -5.76
N LEU A 92 -3.98 -8.07 -5.92
CA LEU A 92 -4.07 -9.49 -6.18
C LEU A 92 -4.31 -10.31 -4.90
N VAL A 93 -3.47 -10.13 -3.88
CA VAL A 93 -3.45 -11.02 -2.71
C VAL A 93 -4.71 -10.95 -1.85
N PRO A 94 -5.31 -9.77 -1.55
CA PRO A 94 -6.58 -9.72 -0.81
C PRO A 94 -7.74 -10.38 -1.54
N ARG A 95 -7.77 -10.27 -2.88
CA ARG A 95 -8.81 -10.92 -3.69
C ARG A 95 -8.64 -12.43 -3.69
N THR A 96 -7.42 -12.92 -3.84
CA THR A 96 -7.10 -14.36 -3.74
C THR A 96 -7.46 -14.90 -2.37
N ALA A 97 -7.14 -14.18 -1.29
CA ALA A 97 -7.54 -14.54 0.05
C ALA A 97 -9.06 -14.65 0.17
N ALA A 98 -9.82 -13.64 -0.27
CA ALA A 98 -11.27 -13.64 -0.22
C ALA A 98 -11.89 -14.82 -0.99
N VAL A 99 -11.37 -15.13 -2.19
CA VAL A 99 -11.84 -16.24 -3.01
C VAL A 99 -11.53 -17.61 -2.38
N ASN A 100 -10.38 -17.74 -1.73
CA ASN A 100 -9.98 -18.99 -1.08
C ASN A 100 -10.80 -19.29 0.20
N PHE A 101 -11.14 -18.24 0.97
CA PHE A 101 -11.92 -18.40 2.20
C PHE A 101 -13.42 -18.58 1.96
N PHE A 102 -14.00 -17.91 0.97
CA PHE A 102 -15.45 -17.93 0.73
C PHE A 102 -15.79 -18.78 -0.51
N ARG A 103 -15.89 -20.10 -0.36
CA ARG A 103 -16.24 -21.00 -1.48
C ARG A 103 -17.64 -20.77 -2.02
N THR A 104 -18.64 -20.60 -1.13
CA THR A 104 -20.06 -20.51 -1.50
C THR A 104 -20.53 -19.07 -1.79
N ARG A 105 -19.92 -18.05 -1.17
CA ARG A 105 -20.33 -16.64 -1.28
C ARG A 105 -19.19 -15.75 -1.82
N ARG A 106 -18.44 -16.25 -2.79
CA ARG A 106 -17.28 -15.54 -3.38
C ARG A 106 -17.59 -14.14 -3.87
N ASN A 107 -18.71 -13.99 -4.59
CA ASN A 107 -19.10 -12.70 -5.15
C ASN A 107 -19.45 -11.68 -4.06
N MET A 108 -20.08 -12.11 -2.97
CA MET A 108 -20.38 -11.25 -1.84
C MET A 108 -19.10 -10.80 -1.11
N ALA A 109 -18.15 -11.72 -0.91
CA ALA A 109 -16.85 -11.38 -0.29
C ALA A 109 -16.06 -10.37 -1.15
N LEU A 110 -16.01 -10.57 -2.47
CA LEU A 110 -15.37 -9.65 -3.38
C LEU A 110 -16.08 -8.28 -3.43
N ALA A 111 -17.41 -8.26 -3.39
CA ALA A 111 -18.18 -7.03 -3.32
C ALA A 111 -17.88 -6.25 -2.03
N LEU A 112 -17.84 -6.92 -0.88
CA LEU A 112 -17.48 -6.30 0.40
C LEU A 112 -16.08 -5.70 0.36
N VAL A 113 -15.07 -6.45 -0.08
CA VAL A 113 -13.69 -5.93 -0.24
C VAL A 113 -13.65 -4.71 -1.15
N SER A 114 -14.40 -4.74 -2.26
CA SER A 114 -14.44 -3.64 -3.23
C SER A 114 -15.15 -2.40 -2.68
N THR A 115 -16.16 -2.55 -1.83
CA THR A 115 -16.92 -1.45 -1.22
C THR A 115 -16.18 -0.81 -0.04
N PHE A 116 -15.57 -1.62 0.83
CA PHE A 116 -14.86 -1.08 1.99
C PHE A 116 -13.54 -0.40 1.65
N ARG A 117 -12.91 -0.78 0.55
CA ARG A 117 -11.64 -0.19 0.11
C ARG A 117 -11.71 1.32 -0.16
N PRO A 118 -12.66 1.86 -0.94
CA PRO A 118 -12.80 3.31 -1.12
C PRO A 118 -13.11 4.05 0.18
N ILE A 119 -13.93 3.48 1.06
CA ILE A 119 -14.29 4.07 2.35
C ILE A 119 -13.05 4.19 3.24
N ALA A 120 -12.30 3.11 3.42
CA ALA A 120 -11.04 3.12 4.17
C ALA A 120 -10.01 4.07 3.54
N GLY A 121 -9.97 4.15 2.21
CA GLY A 121 -9.13 5.08 1.48
C GLY A 121 -9.49 6.54 1.74
N ALA A 122 -10.77 6.88 1.74
CA ALA A 122 -11.26 8.22 2.02
C ALA A 122 -10.93 8.66 3.45
N ILE A 123 -11.17 7.81 4.44
CA ILE A 123 -10.83 8.08 5.85
C ILE A 123 -9.32 8.30 5.99
N ASN A 124 -8.52 7.43 5.38
CA ASN A 124 -7.06 7.51 5.46
C ASN A 124 -6.52 8.79 4.80
N ILE A 125 -7.10 9.22 3.65
CA ILE A 125 -6.72 10.47 2.99
C ILE A 125 -7.01 11.68 3.90
N GLN A 126 -8.13 11.71 4.60
CA GLN A 126 -8.46 12.80 5.53
C GLN A 126 -7.46 12.88 6.68
N ILE A 127 -7.13 11.74 7.30
CA ILE A 127 -6.15 11.68 8.38
C ILE A 127 -4.77 12.17 7.89
N ILE A 128 -4.33 11.69 6.74
CA ILE A 128 -3.04 12.07 6.15
C ILE A 128 -3.00 13.56 5.82
N SER A 129 -4.09 14.10 5.26
CA SER A 129 -4.18 15.52 4.92
C SER A 129 -4.15 16.41 6.16
N LEU A 130 -4.83 16.01 7.25
CA LEU A 130 -4.78 16.71 8.54
C LEU A 130 -3.36 16.70 9.14
N ILE A 131 -2.69 15.56 9.14
CA ILE A 131 -1.31 15.46 9.64
C ILE A 131 -0.39 16.32 8.77
N ALA A 132 -0.52 16.26 7.45
CA ALA A 132 0.31 17.03 6.54
C ALA A 132 0.10 18.54 6.71
N ALA A 133 -1.13 18.99 6.96
CA ALA A 133 -1.45 20.40 7.20
C ALA A 133 -0.84 20.96 8.49
N HIS A 134 -0.76 20.15 9.56
CA HIS A 134 -0.28 20.61 10.86
C HIS A 134 1.20 20.30 11.14
N GLN A 135 1.72 19.20 10.62
CA GLN A 135 3.06 18.68 10.95
C GLN A 135 3.94 18.45 9.72
N GLY A 136 3.46 18.85 8.54
CA GLY A 136 4.15 18.65 7.27
C GLY A 136 4.01 17.24 6.68
N TRP A 137 4.31 17.12 5.40
CA TRP A 137 4.15 15.89 4.64
C TRP A 137 5.04 14.73 5.12
N ARG A 138 6.21 15.04 5.68
CA ARG A 138 7.12 14.02 6.25
C ARG A 138 6.50 13.30 7.43
N ALA A 139 5.78 14.00 8.31
CA ALA A 139 5.07 13.41 9.43
C ALA A 139 3.94 12.49 8.96
N ALA A 140 3.22 12.87 7.90
CA ALA A 140 2.19 12.04 7.29
C ALA A 140 2.75 10.71 6.76
N TYR A 141 3.92 10.72 6.14
CA TYR A 141 4.58 9.48 5.69
C TYR A 141 5.15 8.64 6.85
N ARG A 142 5.63 9.26 7.92
CA ARG A 142 6.01 8.53 9.16
C ARG A 142 4.80 7.82 9.77
N TYR A 143 3.66 8.50 9.85
CA TYR A 143 2.41 7.89 10.30
C TYR A 143 2.03 6.68 9.46
N LEU A 144 2.09 6.77 8.13
CA LEU A 144 1.83 5.64 7.23
C LEU A 144 2.81 4.49 7.44
N GLY A 145 4.09 4.80 7.68
CA GLY A 145 5.11 3.81 7.98
C GLY A 145 4.79 3.04 9.27
N VAL A 146 4.50 3.75 10.36
CA VAL A 146 4.11 3.15 11.64
C VAL A 146 2.83 2.35 11.50
N LEU A 147 1.80 2.90 10.85
CA LEU A 147 0.53 2.22 10.63
C LEU A 147 0.73 0.91 9.85
N SER A 148 1.58 0.90 8.82
CA SER A 148 1.90 -0.29 8.06
C SER A 148 2.53 -1.38 8.91
N LEU A 149 3.45 -1.01 9.81
CA LEU A 149 4.09 -1.97 10.72
C LEU A 149 3.13 -2.50 11.80
N VAL A 150 2.29 -1.64 12.36
CA VAL A 150 1.26 -2.03 13.34
C VAL A 150 0.26 -3.01 12.73
N LEU A 151 -0.12 -2.83 11.47
CA LEU A 151 -1.04 -3.72 10.77
C LEU A 151 -0.47 -5.11 10.48
N ILE A 152 0.84 -5.34 10.63
CA ILE A 152 1.44 -6.67 10.48
C ILE A 152 0.84 -7.66 11.48
N LEU A 153 0.71 -7.26 12.75
CA LEU A 153 0.19 -8.13 13.81
C LEU A 153 -1.23 -8.64 13.51
N PRO A 154 -2.24 -7.78 13.28
CA PRO A 154 -3.59 -8.26 12.97
C PRO A 154 -3.63 -9.08 11.67
N VAL A 155 -2.85 -8.71 10.65
CA VAL A 155 -2.81 -9.49 9.41
C VAL A 155 -2.25 -10.90 9.66
N MET A 156 -1.18 -11.04 10.43
CA MET A 156 -0.63 -12.36 10.79
C MET A 156 -1.59 -13.19 11.65
N LEU A 157 -2.39 -12.56 12.50
CA LEU A 157 -3.32 -13.25 13.39
C LEU A 157 -4.60 -13.69 12.65
N PHE A 158 -5.15 -12.82 11.79
CA PHE A 158 -6.46 -13.06 11.16
C PHE A 158 -6.37 -13.69 9.77
N VAL A 159 -5.28 -13.47 9.02
CA VAL A 159 -5.14 -14.05 7.69
C VAL A 159 -4.56 -15.46 7.78
N ARG A 160 -5.37 -16.47 7.48
CA ARG A 160 -4.97 -17.88 7.43
C ARG A 160 -4.72 -18.34 6.00
N ARG A 161 -3.95 -19.42 5.83
CA ARG A 161 -3.54 -19.92 4.50
C ARG A 161 -4.70 -20.61 3.78
N ARG A 162 -5.46 -21.45 4.49
CA ARG A 162 -6.60 -22.26 3.97
C ARG A 162 -7.66 -22.48 5.02
N PRO A 163 -8.92 -22.78 4.60
CA PRO A 163 -9.99 -23.17 5.53
C PRO A 163 -9.72 -24.46 6.31
N GLU A 164 -8.86 -25.32 5.77
CA GLU A 164 -8.46 -26.61 6.38
C GLU A 164 -7.50 -26.43 7.56
N ASP A 165 -6.97 -25.22 7.78
CA ASP A 165 -6.14 -24.87 8.93
C ASP A 165 -6.98 -24.47 10.16
N ILE A 166 -8.33 -24.64 10.10
CA ILE A 166 -9.30 -24.46 11.17
C ILE A 166 -9.75 -25.82 11.66
#